data_67a97121970481387938a918fea9b065
#
_entry.id   67a97121970481387938a918fea9b065
#
_cell.length_a   1.000
_cell.length_b   1.000
_cell.length_c   1.000
_cell.angle_alpha   90.00
_cell.angle_beta   90.00
_cell.angle_gamma   90.00
#
_symmetry.space_group_name_H-M   'P 1'
#
loop_
_entity.id
_entity.type
_entity.pdbx_description
1 polymer ?
#
loop_
_entity_poly.entity_id
_entity_poly.type
_entity_poly.pdbx_seq_one_letter_code
_entity_poly.pdbx_strand_id
1 'polypeptide(L)'
;EPKIDYRADYEHEIPYDDPPAVVNAIYTSKVFKGVGEPDMNGFKATIMDLINRNYLKVETRTKGKTKRVFLKINKEKGLEDFEMYVMRFLRRFKKGDLIELDEIPKKLSKKRHARYFKDVYDKWKNSIKTKFLNKEKIGRIFINKGAKYMKVFGFIGVALAIIVAFLTIQDPLARLPFFASILLAITSIIAILLPEDIPGHWTREGREHIEKWKNFKKYLKDFSLIKEYPPESVEIWNKYLVYATALGIADNVIKAMKFQLPQQELEENDMYVFHDYGGYALLSSALATGMSTATEIEFDETVGDTGDIGDIGGGDMGGGGDAF
;
A
#
# COMPACT_ATOMS: atom_id res chain seq x y z
N GLU A 1 23.07 -13.69 -1.72
CA GLU A 1 22.34 -13.52 -0.46
C GLU A 1 23.05 -14.25 0.68
N PRO A 2 23.06 -13.71 1.93
CA PRO A 2 23.74 -14.33 3.06
C PRO A 2 23.11 -15.67 3.42
N LYS A 3 23.92 -16.64 3.84
CA LYS A 3 23.41 -17.92 4.37
C LYS A 3 22.78 -17.72 5.72
N ILE A 4 21.61 -18.36 5.95
CA ILE A 4 20.89 -18.41 7.23
C ILE A 4 20.77 -19.85 7.70
N ASP A 5 20.66 -20.05 8.99
CA ASP A 5 20.53 -21.39 9.58
C ASP A 5 19.07 -21.86 9.67
N TYR A 6 18.10 -20.94 9.49
CA TYR A 6 16.67 -21.24 9.46
C TYR A 6 16.30 -22.07 8.23
N ARG A 7 15.66 -23.23 8.43
CA ARG A 7 15.32 -24.21 7.39
C ARG A 7 13.91 -24.79 7.51
N ALA A 8 12.97 -24.08 8.11
CA ALA A 8 11.59 -24.54 8.15
C ALA A 8 10.90 -24.34 6.78
N ASP A 9 10.06 -25.29 6.38
CA ASP A 9 9.23 -25.17 5.17
C ASP A 9 7.98 -24.33 5.41
N TYR A 10 7.51 -24.29 6.65
CA TYR A 10 6.35 -23.57 7.13
C TYR A 10 6.62 -22.98 8.51
N GLU A 11 5.94 -21.89 8.84
CA GLU A 11 5.93 -21.29 10.16
C GLU A 11 4.48 -21.24 10.64
N HIS A 12 4.16 -21.93 11.75
CA HIS A 12 2.80 -21.97 12.27
C HIS A 12 2.51 -20.85 13.25
N GLU A 13 3.51 -20.35 13.92
CA GLU A 13 3.39 -19.25 14.87
C GLU A 13 3.64 -17.90 14.19
N ILE A 14 3.11 -16.83 14.80
CA ILE A 14 3.42 -15.48 14.36
C ILE A 14 4.92 -15.24 14.62
N PRO A 15 5.74 -14.97 13.58
CA PRO A 15 7.19 -14.99 13.73
C PRO A 15 7.74 -13.95 14.68
N TYR A 16 7.12 -12.76 14.72
CA TYR A 16 7.54 -11.62 15.53
C TYR A 16 6.36 -10.77 15.92
N ASP A 17 6.46 -10.04 17.04
CA ASP A 17 5.42 -9.12 17.53
C ASP A 17 5.55 -7.73 16.86
N ASP A 18 5.68 -7.73 15.53
CA ASP A 18 5.73 -6.49 14.75
C ASP A 18 4.32 -5.96 14.49
N PRO A 19 4.08 -4.64 14.52
CA PRO A 19 2.82 -4.08 14.10
C PRO A 19 2.44 -4.54 12.67
N PRO A 20 1.17 -4.89 12.39
CA PRO A 20 0.76 -5.42 11.08
C PRO A 20 1.12 -4.52 9.91
N ALA A 21 1.08 -3.19 10.12
CA ALA A 21 1.49 -2.21 9.12
C ALA A 21 2.99 -2.26 8.81
N VAL A 22 3.83 -2.60 9.80
CA VAL A 22 5.29 -2.81 9.63
C VAL A 22 5.54 -4.08 8.84
N VAL A 23 4.84 -5.17 9.18
CA VAL A 23 4.88 -6.42 8.43
C VAL A 23 4.49 -6.20 6.97
N ASN A 24 3.42 -5.45 6.71
CA ASN A 24 3.02 -5.07 5.37
C ASN A 24 4.12 -4.28 4.64
N ALA A 25 4.76 -3.33 5.30
CA ALA A 25 5.77 -2.48 4.68
C ALA A 25 7.04 -3.25 4.28
N ILE A 26 7.44 -4.24 5.10
CA ILE A 26 8.71 -4.96 4.90
C ILE A 26 8.51 -6.20 4.02
N TYR A 27 7.48 -7.02 4.31
CA TYR A 27 7.37 -8.39 3.79
C TYR A 27 6.39 -8.57 2.63
N THR A 28 5.72 -7.51 2.18
CA THR A 28 4.87 -7.55 0.98
C THR A 28 5.53 -6.83 -0.19
N SER A 29 6.66 -7.34 -0.68
CA SER A 29 7.29 -6.78 -1.87
C SER A 29 6.40 -6.96 -3.10
N LYS A 30 6.22 -5.90 -3.86
CA LYS A 30 5.64 -5.90 -5.21
C LYS A 30 6.66 -5.25 -6.12
N VAL A 31 6.59 -5.51 -7.43
CA VAL A 31 7.54 -5.00 -8.44
C VAL A 31 7.77 -3.48 -8.33
N PHE A 32 6.76 -2.72 -7.87
CA PHE A 32 6.83 -1.26 -7.72
C PHE A 32 6.69 -0.77 -6.28
N LYS A 33 6.88 -1.64 -5.29
CA LYS A 33 6.80 -1.30 -3.88
C LYS A 33 8.12 -1.62 -3.20
N GLY A 34 8.82 -0.57 -2.77
CA GLY A 34 10.09 -0.69 -2.05
C GLY A 34 9.95 -1.31 -0.65
N VAL A 35 11.05 -1.86 -0.14
CA VAL A 35 11.15 -2.32 1.25
C VAL A 35 11.00 -1.13 2.19
N GLY A 36 10.10 -1.28 3.19
CA GLY A 36 9.79 -0.20 4.12
C GLY A 36 8.68 0.75 3.65
N GLU A 37 7.97 0.41 2.57
CA GLU A 37 6.82 1.19 2.08
C GLU A 37 5.50 0.53 2.49
N PRO A 38 4.76 1.06 3.50
CA PRO A 38 3.44 0.54 3.82
C PRO A 38 2.43 0.89 2.73
N ASP A 39 1.50 -0.03 2.46
CA ASP A 39 0.44 0.15 1.47
C ASP A 39 -0.96 0.06 2.08
N MET A 40 -1.99 0.05 1.23
CA MET A 40 -3.39 0.02 1.64
C MET A 40 -3.75 -1.24 2.45
N ASN A 41 -3.07 -2.37 2.25
CA ASN A 41 -3.28 -3.56 3.07
C ASN A 41 -2.78 -3.33 4.50
N GLY A 42 -1.68 -2.58 4.69
CA GLY A 42 -1.22 -2.16 6.00
C GLY A 42 -2.23 -1.24 6.72
N PHE A 43 -2.84 -0.31 5.99
CA PHE A 43 -3.89 0.56 6.54
C PHE A 43 -5.12 -0.25 6.98
N LYS A 44 -5.59 -1.18 6.14
CA LYS A 44 -6.68 -2.09 6.47
C LYS A 44 -6.33 -3.00 7.65
N ALA A 45 -5.12 -3.53 7.69
CA ALA A 45 -4.65 -4.37 8.80
C ALA A 45 -4.58 -3.59 10.12
N THR A 46 -4.25 -2.28 10.09
CA THR A 46 -4.35 -1.42 11.27
C THR A 46 -5.79 -1.33 11.78
N ILE A 47 -6.78 -1.22 10.89
CA ILE A 47 -8.21 -1.23 11.28
C ILE A 47 -8.60 -2.58 11.89
N MET A 48 -8.18 -3.68 11.25
CA MET A 48 -8.44 -5.03 11.76
C MET A 48 -7.81 -5.24 13.13
N ASP A 49 -6.60 -4.76 13.36
CA ASP A 49 -5.93 -4.85 14.65
C ASP A 49 -6.63 -4.00 15.72
N LEU A 50 -7.15 -2.84 15.37
CA LEU A 50 -7.97 -2.02 16.28
C LEU A 50 -9.29 -2.71 16.67
N ILE A 51 -9.90 -3.50 15.77
CA ILE A 51 -11.05 -4.35 16.09
C ILE A 51 -10.60 -5.48 17.05
N ASN A 52 -9.53 -6.20 16.70
CA ASN A 52 -8.99 -7.30 17.50
C ASN A 52 -8.66 -6.87 18.94
N ARG A 53 -8.04 -5.70 19.11
CA ARG A 53 -7.71 -5.14 20.43
C ARG A 53 -8.86 -4.37 21.11
N ASN A 54 -10.07 -4.45 20.54
CA ASN A 54 -11.29 -3.90 21.10
C ASN A 54 -11.28 -2.36 21.24
N TYR A 55 -10.54 -1.65 20.37
CA TYR A 55 -10.65 -0.21 20.19
C TYR A 55 -11.85 0.16 19.31
N LEU A 56 -12.17 -0.71 18.38
CA LEU A 56 -13.37 -0.66 17.55
C LEU A 56 -14.21 -1.90 17.83
N LYS A 57 -15.53 -1.72 17.96
CA LYS A 57 -16.51 -2.81 18.02
C LYS A 57 -17.31 -2.87 16.73
N VAL A 58 -17.69 -4.08 16.35
CA VAL A 58 -18.54 -4.33 15.20
C VAL A 58 -19.99 -4.48 15.66
N GLU A 59 -20.86 -3.67 15.12
CA GLU A 59 -22.32 -3.80 15.33
C GLU A 59 -22.99 -4.17 14.01
N THR A 60 -23.93 -5.09 14.06
CA THR A 60 -24.76 -5.45 12.90
C THR A 60 -26.21 -5.07 13.15
N ARG A 61 -26.86 -4.54 12.12
CA ARG A 61 -28.29 -4.24 12.14
C ARG A 61 -28.97 -4.83 10.92
N THR A 62 -30.07 -5.52 11.13
CA THR A 62 -30.87 -6.09 10.05
C THR A 62 -31.85 -5.05 9.53
N LYS A 63 -31.80 -4.75 8.24
CA LYS A 63 -32.80 -3.91 7.57
C LYS A 63 -33.43 -4.72 6.44
N GLY A 64 -34.62 -5.26 6.68
CA GLY A 64 -35.26 -6.21 5.77
C GLY A 64 -34.49 -7.53 5.71
N LYS A 65 -34.04 -7.92 4.50
CA LYS A 65 -33.24 -9.13 4.28
C LYS A 65 -31.71 -8.87 4.34
N THR A 66 -31.26 -7.64 4.52
CA THR A 66 -29.85 -7.26 4.45
C THR A 66 -29.30 -6.95 5.84
N LYS A 67 -28.21 -7.60 6.22
CA LYS A 67 -27.43 -7.22 7.42
C LYS A 67 -26.49 -6.08 7.03
N ARG A 68 -26.49 -4.99 7.81
CA ARG A 68 -25.55 -3.86 7.66
C ARG A 68 -24.54 -3.89 8.78
N VAL A 69 -23.31 -3.57 8.45
CA VAL A 69 -22.19 -3.53 9.39
C VAL A 69 -21.84 -2.09 9.74
N PHE A 70 -21.67 -1.85 11.03
CA PHE A 70 -21.28 -0.58 11.61
C PHE A 70 -20.03 -0.78 12.46
N LEU A 71 -19.21 0.26 12.57
CA LEU A 71 -18.14 0.32 13.54
C LEU A 71 -18.50 1.31 14.65
N LYS A 72 -18.17 0.95 15.88
CA LYS A 72 -18.31 1.81 17.06
C LYS A 72 -16.96 2.01 17.71
N ILE A 73 -16.60 3.26 17.98
CA ILE A 73 -15.38 3.57 18.73
C ILE A 73 -15.64 3.22 20.21
N ASN A 74 -14.88 2.28 20.74
CA ASN A 74 -15.03 1.77 22.10
C ASN A 74 -14.05 2.41 23.07
N LYS A 75 -12.79 2.59 22.68
CA LYS A 75 -11.75 3.24 23.48
C LYS A 75 -10.75 3.98 22.57
N GLU A 76 -10.04 4.98 23.12
CA GLU A 76 -9.09 5.78 22.34
C GLU A 76 -7.75 6.01 23.06
N LYS A 77 -7.66 5.63 24.35
CA LYS A 77 -6.41 5.80 25.12
C LYS A 77 -5.43 4.68 24.84
N GLY A 78 -4.13 5.00 24.76
CA GLY A 78 -3.09 4.02 24.53
C GLY A 78 -2.88 3.62 23.06
N LEU A 79 -3.32 4.45 22.14
CA LEU A 79 -3.07 4.30 20.71
C LEU A 79 -1.69 4.85 20.33
N GLU A 80 -1.06 4.19 19.37
CA GLU A 80 0.12 4.69 18.69
C GLU A 80 -0.24 5.81 17.69
N ASP A 81 0.72 6.65 17.34
CA ASP A 81 0.48 7.78 16.43
C ASP A 81 -0.13 7.36 15.10
N PHE A 82 0.36 6.28 14.50
CA PHE A 82 -0.19 5.77 13.25
C PHE A 82 -1.63 5.24 13.40
N GLU A 83 -1.97 4.65 14.54
CA GLU A 83 -3.32 4.20 14.86
C GLU A 83 -4.28 5.38 15.06
N MET A 84 -3.79 6.47 15.66
CA MET A 84 -4.58 7.71 15.82
C MET A 84 -4.98 8.30 14.46
N TYR A 85 -4.14 8.20 13.42
CA TYR A 85 -4.53 8.64 12.07
C TYR A 85 -5.68 7.80 11.51
N VAL A 86 -5.67 6.49 11.71
CA VAL A 86 -6.78 5.60 11.33
C VAL A 86 -8.04 5.95 12.08
N MET A 87 -7.96 6.15 13.41
CA MET A 87 -9.11 6.55 14.21
C MET A 87 -9.66 7.92 13.79
N ARG A 88 -8.78 8.87 13.45
CA ARG A 88 -9.16 10.19 12.92
C ARG A 88 -9.91 10.09 11.58
N PHE A 89 -9.45 9.22 10.70
CA PHE A 89 -10.13 8.91 9.44
C PHE A 89 -11.55 8.37 9.72
N LEU A 90 -11.67 7.33 10.52
CA LEU A 90 -12.96 6.70 10.83
C LEU A 90 -13.94 7.67 11.53
N ARG A 91 -13.44 8.47 12.46
CA ARG A 91 -14.26 9.48 13.18
C ARG A 91 -14.94 10.48 12.23
N ARG A 92 -14.34 10.80 11.09
CA ARG A 92 -14.92 11.68 10.06
C ARG A 92 -16.26 11.19 9.51
N PHE A 93 -16.49 9.88 9.58
CA PHE A 93 -17.70 9.23 9.07
C PHE A 93 -18.69 8.85 10.18
N LYS A 94 -18.38 9.22 11.44
CA LYS A 94 -19.24 8.97 12.58
C LYS A 94 -20.57 9.73 12.43
N LYS A 95 -21.68 9.04 12.72
CA LYS A 95 -23.02 9.58 12.77
C LYS A 95 -23.69 9.10 14.06
N GLY A 96 -23.90 10.00 15.03
CA GLY A 96 -24.17 9.58 16.40
C GLY A 96 -22.97 8.80 16.96
N ASP A 97 -23.20 7.60 17.49
CA ASP A 97 -22.15 6.75 18.05
C ASP A 97 -21.56 5.73 17.05
N LEU A 98 -22.14 5.61 15.86
CA LEU A 98 -21.79 4.60 14.87
C LEU A 98 -21.16 5.20 13.63
N ILE A 99 -20.30 4.41 13.00
CA ILE A 99 -19.71 4.66 11.69
C ILE A 99 -20.41 3.73 10.71
N GLU A 100 -21.19 4.31 9.79
CA GLU A 100 -21.92 3.58 8.76
C GLU A 100 -21.01 3.32 7.57
N LEU A 101 -20.58 2.07 7.38
CA LEU A 101 -19.60 1.70 6.36
C LEU A 101 -20.11 1.95 4.94
N ASP A 102 -21.41 1.77 4.69
CA ASP A 102 -22.06 2.00 3.39
C ASP A 102 -21.95 3.47 2.91
N GLU A 103 -21.78 4.41 3.85
CA GLU A 103 -21.68 5.84 3.54
C GLU A 103 -20.25 6.28 3.19
N ILE A 104 -19.24 5.50 3.58
CA ILE A 104 -17.83 5.87 3.35
C ILE A 104 -17.52 5.97 1.85
N PRO A 105 -17.86 4.99 0.99
CA PRO A 105 -17.59 5.06 -0.45
C PRO A 105 -18.24 6.29 -1.10
N LYS A 106 -19.51 6.58 -0.76
CA LYS A 106 -20.26 7.72 -1.27
C LYS A 106 -19.65 9.08 -0.89
N LYS A 107 -19.04 9.16 0.29
CA LYS A 107 -18.34 10.38 0.72
C LYS A 107 -16.96 10.49 0.07
N LEU A 108 -16.23 9.39 -0.03
CA LEU A 108 -14.89 9.36 -0.61
C LEU A 108 -14.86 9.58 -2.14
N SER A 109 -15.98 9.40 -2.83
CA SER A 109 -16.11 9.82 -4.23
C SER A 109 -16.15 11.35 -4.42
N LYS A 110 -16.28 12.13 -3.35
CA LYS A 110 -16.25 13.58 -3.41
C LYS A 110 -14.82 14.12 -3.19
N LYS A 111 -14.35 15.00 -4.07
CA LYS A 111 -13.00 15.59 -4.08
C LYS A 111 -12.48 16.00 -2.69
N ARG A 112 -13.29 16.73 -1.91
CA ARG A 112 -12.91 17.18 -0.55
C ARG A 112 -12.61 16.04 0.43
N HIS A 113 -13.39 14.98 0.39
CA HIS A 113 -13.19 13.83 1.29
C HIS A 113 -12.05 12.93 0.83
N ALA A 114 -11.86 12.79 -0.49
CA ALA A 114 -10.74 12.07 -1.08
C ALA A 114 -9.39 12.71 -0.72
N ARG A 115 -9.26 14.05 -0.87
CA ARG A 115 -8.06 14.79 -0.43
C ARG A 115 -7.78 14.61 1.06
N TYR A 116 -8.82 14.73 1.89
CA TYR A 116 -8.67 14.49 3.33
C TYR A 116 -8.19 13.07 3.64
N PHE A 117 -8.75 12.07 2.96
CA PHE A 117 -8.32 10.68 3.13
C PHE A 117 -6.85 10.51 2.75
N LYS A 118 -6.45 11.06 1.61
CA LYS A 118 -5.06 10.99 1.15
C LYS A 118 -4.10 11.65 2.16
N ASP A 119 -4.41 12.84 2.66
CA ASP A 119 -3.62 13.52 3.69
C ASP A 119 -3.47 12.65 4.96
N VAL A 120 -4.55 12.05 5.43
CA VAL A 120 -4.50 11.14 6.59
C VAL A 120 -3.69 9.89 6.29
N TYR A 121 -3.85 9.32 5.10
CA TYR A 121 -3.11 8.12 4.67
C TYR A 121 -1.61 8.40 4.56
N ASP A 122 -1.21 9.53 4.00
CA ASP A 122 0.19 9.92 3.89
C ASP A 122 0.81 10.20 5.28
N LYS A 123 0.08 10.83 6.19
CA LYS A 123 0.49 11.00 7.60
C LYS A 123 0.63 9.66 8.32
N TRP A 124 -0.30 8.72 8.10
CA TRP A 124 -0.22 7.35 8.62
C TRP A 124 1.05 6.64 8.11
N LYS A 125 1.33 6.69 6.80
CA LYS A 125 2.55 6.13 6.22
C LYS A 125 3.80 6.73 6.84
N ASN A 126 3.85 8.05 6.93
CA ASN A 126 5.01 8.77 7.47
C ASN A 126 5.24 8.45 8.96
N SER A 127 4.18 8.31 9.75
CA SER A 127 4.27 7.92 11.15
C SER A 127 4.92 6.55 11.33
N ILE A 128 4.51 5.56 10.52
CA ILE A 128 5.12 4.21 10.53
C ILE A 128 6.59 4.29 10.12
N LYS A 129 6.89 5.00 9.01
CA LYS A 129 8.26 5.16 8.52
C LYS A 129 9.18 5.79 9.57
N THR A 130 8.74 6.85 10.21
CA THR A 130 9.54 7.57 11.20
C THR A 130 9.79 6.71 12.45
N LYS A 131 8.77 6.02 12.95
CA LYS A 131 8.87 5.27 14.21
C LYS A 131 9.53 3.91 14.05
N PHE A 132 9.14 3.14 13.03
CA PHE A 132 9.50 1.72 12.89
C PHE A 132 10.46 1.43 11.74
N LEU A 133 10.50 2.30 10.71
CA LEU A 133 11.19 2.04 9.45
C LEU A 133 12.17 3.16 9.09
N ASN A 134 12.77 3.79 10.10
CA ASN A 134 13.81 4.80 9.89
C ASN A 134 15.05 4.16 9.23
N LYS A 135 15.94 5.01 8.68
CA LYS A 135 17.13 4.53 7.93
C LYS A 135 18.00 3.56 8.72
N GLU A 136 18.11 3.73 10.05
CA GLU A 136 18.92 2.87 10.91
C GLU A 136 18.28 1.48 11.03
N LYS A 137 16.97 1.42 11.32
CA LYS A 137 16.23 0.17 11.48
C LYS A 137 16.14 -0.60 10.17
N ILE A 138 15.82 0.09 9.07
CA ILE A 138 15.83 -0.53 7.73
C ILE A 138 17.24 -1.01 7.40
N GLY A 139 18.29 -0.23 7.66
CA GLY A 139 19.68 -0.61 7.37
C GLY A 139 20.18 -1.85 8.10
N ARG A 140 19.55 -2.26 9.22
CA ARG A 140 19.85 -3.52 9.91
C ARG A 140 19.33 -4.74 9.15
N ILE A 141 18.22 -4.62 8.43
CA ILE A 141 17.56 -5.71 7.73
C ILE A 141 17.81 -5.69 6.22
N PHE A 142 17.99 -4.52 5.61
CA PHE A 142 18.11 -4.34 4.18
C PHE A 142 19.14 -3.27 3.82
N ILE A 143 20.09 -3.60 2.91
CA ILE A 143 21.15 -2.70 2.47
C ILE A 143 20.87 -2.27 1.03
N ASN A 144 20.72 -0.97 0.83
CA ASN A 144 20.41 -0.37 -0.47
C ASN A 144 21.53 0.55 -0.97
N LYS A 145 22.74 0.03 -1.13
CA LYS A 145 23.88 0.81 -1.65
C LYS A 145 23.83 1.04 -3.16
N GLY A 146 23.16 0.16 -3.89
CA GLY A 146 23.12 0.19 -5.36
C GLY A 146 22.20 1.26 -5.97
N ALA A 147 21.20 1.73 -5.22
CA ALA A 147 20.20 2.67 -5.74
C ALA A 147 20.79 3.96 -6.30
N LYS A 148 21.78 4.53 -5.59
CA LYS A 148 22.46 5.75 -6.04
C LYS A 148 23.16 5.54 -7.39
N TYR A 149 23.86 4.42 -7.55
CA TYR A 149 24.56 4.10 -8.79
C TYR A 149 23.60 3.84 -9.94
N MET A 150 22.50 3.16 -9.68
CA MET A 150 21.45 2.90 -10.67
C MET A 150 20.81 4.21 -11.19
N LYS A 151 20.49 5.15 -10.30
CA LYS A 151 19.97 6.46 -10.71
C LYS A 151 20.99 7.27 -11.51
N VAL A 152 22.25 7.32 -11.04
CA VAL A 152 23.32 8.01 -11.77
C VAL A 152 23.51 7.43 -13.16
N PHE A 153 23.53 6.10 -13.30
CA PHE A 153 23.58 5.42 -14.59
C PHE A 153 22.40 5.82 -15.48
N GLY A 154 21.18 5.82 -14.92
CA GLY A 154 19.99 6.22 -15.66
C GLY A 154 20.07 7.67 -16.19
N PHE A 155 20.47 8.63 -15.36
CA PHE A 155 20.63 10.03 -15.81
C PHE A 155 21.71 10.21 -16.87
N ILE A 156 22.87 9.56 -16.70
CA ILE A 156 23.94 9.59 -17.71
C ILE A 156 23.46 8.95 -19.01
N GLY A 157 22.75 7.81 -18.93
CA GLY A 157 22.26 7.12 -20.11
C GLY A 157 21.21 7.94 -20.90
N VAL A 158 20.30 8.64 -20.21
CA VAL A 158 19.36 9.57 -20.89
C VAL A 158 20.12 10.69 -21.58
N ALA A 159 21.09 11.31 -20.90
CA ALA A 159 21.88 12.39 -21.50
C ALA A 159 22.63 11.91 -22.75
N LEU A 160 23.29 10.75 -22.68
CA LEU A 160 23.97 10.17 -23.84
C LEU A 160 23.01 9.81 -24.98
N ALA A 161 21.83 9.27 -24.64
CA ALA A 161 20.81 8.93 -25.65
C ALA A 161 20.35 10.19 -26.42
N ILE A 162 20.13 11.31 -25.72
CA ILE A 162 19.74 12.57 -26.33
C ILE A 162 20.85 13.08 -27.26
N ILE A 163 22.11 13.07 -26.81
CA ILE A 163 23.27 13.51 -27.62
C ILE A 163 23.38 12.68 -28.90
N VAL A 164 23.35 11.34 -28.79
CA VAL A 164 23.45 10.44 -29.94
C VAL A 164 22.27 10.61 -30.89
N ALA A 165 21.04 10.73 -30.36
CA ALA A 165 19.86 10.98 -31.18
C ALA A 165 20.00 12.29 -31.96
N PHE A 166 20.45 13.37 -31.31
CA PHE A 166 20.64 14.67 -31.95
C PHE A 166 21.69 14.64 -33.07
N LEU A 167 22.81 13.94 -32.85
CA LEU A 167 23.87 13.81 -33.85
C LEU A 167 23.48 12.94 -35.03
N THR A 168 22.57 12.01 -34.87
CA THR A 168 22.24 10.98 -35.88
C THR A 168 20.92 11.22 -36.60
N ILE A 169 20.06 12.12 -36.11
CA ILE A 169 18.70 12.34 -36.65
C ILE A 169 18.71 12.85 -38.10
N GLN A 170 19.75 13.58 -38.50
CA GLN A 170 19.87 14.19 -39.82
C GLN A 170 20.63 13.34 -40.84
N ASP A 171 21.28 12.25 -40.37
CA ASP A 171 22.09 11.36 -41.24
C ASP A 171 21.32 10.07 -41.58
N PRO A 172 20.87 9.91 -42.84
CA PRO A 172 20.18 8.68 -43.27
C PRO A 172 21.01 7.41 -43.14
N LEU A 173 22.34 7.53 -43.07
CA LEU A 173 23.26 6.38 -42.89
C LEU A 173 23.40 5.98 -41.42
N ALA A 174 23.08 6.89 -40.50
CA ALA A 174 23.17 6.68 -39.03
C ALA A 174 21.92 6.05 -38.40
N ARG A 175 21.12 5.29 -39.15
CA ARG A 175 19.87 4.67 -38.63
C ARG A 175 20.10 3.74 -37.42
N LEU A 176 21.14 2.91 -37.46
CA LEU A 176 21.46 1.98 -36.36
C LEU A 176 21.80 2.71 -35.06
N PRO A 177 22.72 3.70 -35.02
CA PRO A 177 22.97 4.50 -33.85
C PRO A 177 21.73 5.25 -33.34
N PHE A 178 20.86 5.74 -34.22
CA PHE A 178 19.62 6.39 -33.83
C PHE A 178 18.68 5.44 -33.09
N PHE A 179 18.43 4.23 -33.63
CA PHE A 179 17.59 3.24 -32.90
C PHE A 179 18.25 2.77 -31.61
N ALA A 180 19.58 2.61 -31.57
CA ALA A 180 20.31 2.29 -30.35
C ALA A 180 20.15 3.36 -29.27
N SER A 181 20.11 4.65 -29.65
CA SER A 181 19.87 5.76 -28.71
C SER A 181 18.46 5.73 -28.10
N ILE A 182 17.45 5.35 -28.90
CA ILE A 182 16.08 5.17 -28.39
C ILE A 182 16.04 4.02 -27.36
N LEU A 183 16.66 2.89 -27.65
CA LEU A 183 16.73 1.75 -26.75
C LEU A 183 17.47 2.13 -25.45
N LEU A 184 18.59 2.87 -25.56
CA LEU A 184 19.32 3.39 -24.41
C LEU A 184 18.46 4.35 -23.58
N ALA A 185 17.68 5.23 -24.20
CA ALA A 185 16.77 6.12 -23.51
C ALA A 185 15.72 5.32 -22.70
N ILE A 186 15.08 4.35 -23.34
CA ILE A 186 14.05 3.51 -22.70
C ILE A 186 14.65 2.77 -21.48
N THR A 187 15.78 2.09 -21.64
CA THR A 187 16.40 1.35 -20.54
C THR A 187 16.87 2.27 -19.41
N SER A 188 17.35 3.44 -19.73
CA SER A 188 17.79 4.45 -18.76
C SER A 188 16.62 5.05 -17.99
N ILE A 189 15.49 5.33 -18.66
CA ILE A 189 14.25 5.79 -18.01
C ILE A 189 13.72 4.69 -17.08
N ILE A 190 13.71 3.44 -17.53
CA ILE A 190 13.35 2.30 -16.68
C ILE A 190 14.23 2.27 -15.43
N ALA A 191 15.55 2.41 -15.56
CA ALA A 191 16.48 2.43 -14.43
C ALA A 191 16.21 3.56 -13.42
N ILE A 192 15.76 4.74 -13.89
CA ILE A 192 15.37 5.85 -13.02
C ILE A 192 14.06 5.57 -12.27
N LEU A 193 13.09 4.95 -12.96
CA LEU A 193 11.75 4.71 -12.43
C LEU A 193 11.65 3.49 -11.51
N LEU A 194 12.62 2.57 -11.58
CA LEU A 194 12.65 1.39 -10.72
C LEU A 194 12.80 1.78 -9.25
N PRO A 195 12.13 1.05 -8.33
CA PRO A 195 12.28 1.24 -6.89
C PRO A 195 13.75 1.13 -6.45
N GLU A 196 14.12 1.95 -5.47
CA GLU A 196 15.50 2.04 -4.98
C GLU A 196 16.03 0.76 -4.32
N ASP A 197 15.14 -0.15 -3.96
CA ASP A 197 15.46 -1.41 -3.30
C ASP A 197 15.77 -2.57 -4.27
N ILE A 198 15.49 -2.42 -5.58
CA ILE A 198 15.81 -3.47 -6.55
C ILE A 198 17.31 -3.84 -6.55
N PRO A 199 18.26 -2.89 -6.53
CA PRO A 199 19.68 -3.21 -6.42
C PRO A 199 20.13 -3.46 -4.97
N GLY A 200 19.21 -3.57 -4.02
CA GLY A 200 19.49 -3.86 -2.63
C GLY A 200 19.58 -5.36 -2.33
N HIS A 201 20.00 -5.68 -1.13
CA HIS A 201 20.05 -7.05 -0.62
C HIS A 201 19.72 -7.12 0.87
N TRP A 202 19.14 -8.25 1.29
CA TRP A 202 18.86 -8.51 2.69
C TRP A 202 20.16 -8.75 3.46
N THR A 203 20.24 -8.24 4.69
CA THR A 203 21.24 -8.67 5.66
C THR A 203 20.93 -10.10 6.11
N ARG A 204 21.82 -10.74 6.89
CA ARG A 204 21.52 -12.06 7.47
C ARG A 204 20.28 -12.03 8.36
N GLU A 205 20.16 -11.03 9.22
CA GLU A 205 19.00 -10.81 10.09
C GLU A 205 17.73 -10.58 9.26
N GLY A 206 17.76 -9.65 8.31
CA GLY A 206 16.61 -9.36 7.46
C GLY A 206 16.16 -10.55 6.61
N ARG A 207 17.11 -11.38 6.14
CA ARG A 207 16.79 -12.60 5.41
C ARG A 207 16.07 -13.62 6.28
N GLU A 208 16.53 -13.85 7.50
CA GLU A 208 15.85 -14.75 8.44
C GLU A 208 14.43 -14.26 8.74
N HIS A 209 14.27 -12.96 9.02
CA HIS A 209 12.98 -12.35 9.24
C HIS A 209 12.02 -12.54 8.04
N ILE A 210 12.47 -12.25 6.82
CA ILE A 210 11.58 -12.38 5.65
C ILE A 210 11.24 -13.83 5.35
N GLU A 211 12.17 -14.78 5.55
CA GLU A 211 11.87 -16.20 5.32
C GLU A 211 10.84 -16.73 6.32
N LYS A 212 10.91 -16.35 7.60
CA LYS A 212 9.87 -16.70 8.59
C LYS A 212 8.51 -16.14 8.21
N TRP A 213 8.42 -14.86 7.81
CA TRP A 213 7.15 -14.27 7.35
C TRP A 213 6.64 -14.89 6.05
N LYS A 214 7.51 -15.28 5.13
CA LYS A 214 7.13 -16.01 3.91
C LYS A 214 6.55 -17.38 4.25
N ASN A 215 7.18 -18.11 5.16
CA ASN A 215 6.75 -19.43 5.57
C ASN A 215 5.45 -19.36 6.39
N PHE A 216 5.25 -18.34 7.21
CA PHE A 216 3.97 -18.06 7.85
C PHE A 216 2.89 -17.71 6.81
N LYS A 217 3.18 -16.87 5.84
CA LYS A 217 2.26 -16.59 4.74
C LYS A 217 1.92 -17.83 3.93
N LYS A 218 2.89 -18.73 3.70
CA LYS A 218 2.70 -19.99 2.99
C LYS A 218 1.76 -20.90 3.79
N TYR A 219 1.96 -21.03 5.09
CA TYR A 219 1.05 -21.74 5.99
C TYR A 219 -0.38 -21.17 5.94
N LEU A 220 -0.55 -19.84 6.08
CA LEU A 220 -1.87 -19.21 6.02
C LEU A 220 -2.58 -19.35 4.66
N LYS A 221 -1.84 -19.61 3.58
CA LYS A 221 -2.40 -19.85 2.24
C LYS A 221 -2.78 -21.29 2.01
N ASP A 222 -2.13 -22.21 2.69
CA ASP A 222 -2.34 -23.64 2.51
C ASP A 222 -3.47 -24.13 3.42
N PHE A 223 -4.66 -24.25 2.83
CA PHE A 223 -5.84 -24.70 3.57
C PHE A 223 -5.66 -26.09 4.19
N SER A 224 -4.90 -26.98 3.55
CA SER A 224 -4.65 -28.32 4.06
C SER A 224 -3.83 -28.27 5.34
N LEU A 225 -2.81 -27.41 5.39
CA LEU A 225 -1.97 -27.23 6.59
C LEU A 225 -2.73 -26.60 7.74
N ILE A 226 -3.51 -25.54 7.49
CA ILE A 226 -4.35 -24.92 8.53
C ILE A 226 -5.39 -25.93 9.06
N LYS A 227 -5.89 -26.81 8.20
CA LYS A 227 -6.83 -27.86 8.61
C LYS A 227 -6.15 -28.92 9.47
N GLU A 228 -4.92 -29.28 9.15
CA GLU A 228 -4.15 -30.30 9.89
C GLU A 228 -3.61 -29.76 11.22
N TYR A 229 -3.18 -28.49 11.23
CA TYR A 229 -2.62 -27.79 12.40
C TYR A 229 -3.37 -26.48 12.64
N PRO A 230 -4.65 -26.53 13.08
CA PRO A 230 -5.43 -25.33 13.31
C PRO A 230 -4.94 -24.55 14.53
N PRO A 231 -5.12 -23.22 14.56
CA PRO A 231 -4.91 -22.44 15.77
C PRO A 231 -5.73 -22.94 16.95
N GLU A 232 -5.12 -22.94 18.13
CA GLU A 232 -5.70 -23.49 19.35
C GLU A 232 -6.84 -22.65 19.95
N SER A 233 -6.93 -21.36 19.61
CA SER A 233 -7.94 -20.45 20.15
C SER A 233 -8.45 -19.42 19.13
N VAL A 234 -9.63 -18.85 19.40
CA VAL A 234 -10.23 -17.79 18.58
C VAL A 234 -9.35 -16.54 18.56
N GLU A 235 -8.65 -16.24 19.64
CA GLU A 235 -7.73 -15.11 19.73
C GLU A 235 -6.55 -15.26 18.75
N ILE A 236 -6.03 -16.46 18.57
CA ILE A 236 -4.96 -16.73 17.60
C ILE A 236 -5.52 -16.62 16.19
N TRP A 237 -6.72 -17.13 15.92
CA TRP A 237 -7.41 -16.93 14.63
C TRP A 237 -7.58 -15.46 14.28
N ASN A 238 -7.96 -14.62 15.26
CA ASN A 238 -8.09 -13.18 15.07
C ASN A 238 -6.76 -12.54 14.72
N LYS A 239 -5.67 -12.87 15.42
CA LYS A 239 -4.33 -12.39 15.09
C LYS A 239 -3.90 -12.84 13.70
N TYR A 240 -4.17 -14.09 13.33
CA TYR A 240 -3.88 -14.59 11.98
C TYR A 240 -4.62 -13.77 10.91
N LEU A 241 -5.89 -13.42 11.14
CA LEU A 241 -6.66 -12.60 10.22
C LEU A 241 -6.09 -11.18 10.08
N VAL A 242 -5.60 -10.58 11.16
CA VAL A 242 -4.91 -9.30 11.14
C VAL A 242 -3.67 -9.36 10.25
N TYR A 243 -2.77 -10.32 10.49
CA TYR A 243 -1.55 -10.45 9.69
C TYR A 243 -1.84 -10.92 8.26
N ALA A 244 -2.83 -11.77 8.04
CA ALA A 244 -3.28 -12.15 6.70
C ALA A 244 -3.78 -10.94 5.91
N THR A 245 -4.45 -9.99 6.57
CA THR A 245 -4.85 -8.72 5.96
C THR A 245 -3.62 -7.90 5.55
N ALA A 246 -2.63 -7.77 6.43
CA ALA A 246 -1.37 -7.09 6.12
C ALA A 246 -0.63 -7.74 4.94
N LEU A 247 -0.64 -9.06 4.86
CA LEU A 247 0.01 -9.87 3.82
C LEU A 247 -0.85 -10.01 2.54
N GLY A 248 -2.08 -9.48 2.52
CA GLY A 248 -2.99 -9.49 1.38
C GLY A 248 -3.62 -10.85 1.07
N ILE A 249 -3.86 -11.67 2.09
CA ILE A 249 -4.42 -13.04 1.99
C ILE A 249 -5.53 -13.30 3.01
N ALA A 250 -6.25 -12.28 3.47
CA ALA A 250 -7.30 -12.40 4.49
C ALA A 250 -8.37 -13.44 4.15
N ASP A 251 -8.77 -13.53 2.87
CA ASP A 251 -9.82 -14.46 2.42
C ASP A 251 -9.46 -15.94 2.66
N ASN A 252 -8.16 -16.27 2.66
CA ASN A 252 -7.71 -17.65 2.95
C ASN A 252 -7.99 -17.99 4.41
N VAL A 253 -7.69 -17.10 5.34
CA VAL A 253 -7.92 -17.30 6.77
C VAL A 253 -9.41 -17.33 7.08
N ILE A 254 -10.23 -16.45 6.50
CA ILE A 254 -11.69 -16.48 6.66
C ILE A 254 -12.29 -17.80 6.22
N LYS A 255 -11.86 -18.33 5.08
CA LYS A 255 -12.31 -19.66 4.61
C LYS A 255 -11.95 -20.77 5.60
N ALA A 256 -10.74 -20.70 6.16
CA ALA A 256 -10.30 -21.67 7.16
C ALA A 256 -11.08 -21.54 8.47
N MET A 257 -11.33 -20.32 8.96
CA MET A 257 -12.18 -20.08 10.14
C MET A 257 -13.58 -20.65 9.96
N LYS A 258 -14.23 -20.41 8.83
CA LYS A 258 -15.56 -20.97 8.51
C LYS A 258 -15.61 -22.49 8.58
N PHE A 259 -14.52 -23.15 8.25
CA PHE A 259 -14.46 -24.61 8.25
C PHE A 259 -14.14 -25.18 9.63
N GLN A 260 -13.33 -24.49 10.42
CA GLN A 260 -12.77 -25.01 11.68
C GLN A 260 -13.57 -24.59 12.92
N LEU A 261 -14.16 -23.40 12.92
CA LEU A 261 -14.85 -22.87 14.10
C LEU A 261 -16.35 -23.15 14.07
N PRO A 262 -16.97 -23.42 15.24
CA PRO A 262 -18.41 -23.53 15.36
C PRO A 262 -19.12 -22.24 14.92
N GLN A 263 -20.31 -22.39 14.34
CA GLN A 263 -21.11 -21.25 13.84
C GLN A 263 -21.38 -20.19 14.92
N GLN A 264 -21.63 -20.62 16.16
CA GLN A 264 -21.86 -19.70 17.26
C GLN A 264 -20.63 -18.84 17.55
N GLU A 265 -19.44 -19.40 17.60
CA GLU A 265 -18.19 -18.67 17.82
C GLU A 265 -17.90 -17.67 16.68
N LEU A 266 -18.23 -18.05 15.45
CA LEU A 266 -18.10 -17.17 14.29
C LEU A 266 -19.05 -15.96 14.38
N GLU A 267 -20.30 -16.16 14.79
CA GLU A 267 -21.31 -15.10 14.90
C GLU A 267 -21.02 -14.14 16.06
N GLU A 268 -20.35 -14.59 17.11
CA GLU A 268 -19.91 -13.77 18.24
C GLU A 268 -18.56 -13.07 18.00
N ASN A 269 -17.84 -13.43 16.95
CA ASN A 269 -16.52 -12.88 16.63
C ASN A 269 -16.61 -11.61 15.77
N ASP A 270 -16.31 -10.46 16.35
CA ASP A 270 -16.31 -9.17 15.68
C ASP A 270 -15.47 -9.13 14.40
N MET A 271 -14.30 -9.76 14.39
CA MET A 271 -13.38 -9.80 13.25
C MET A 271 -13.97 -10.59 12.08
N TYR A 272 -14.53 -11.76 12.40
CA TYR A 272 -15.20 -12.60 11.41
C TYR A 272 -16.46 -11.90 10.86
N VAL A 273 -17.32 -11.38 11.74
CA VAL A 273 -18.54 -10.66 11.38
C VAL A 273 -18.24 -9.47 10.50
N PHE A 274 -17.21 -8.69 10.84
CA PHE A 274 -16.78 -7.56 10.01
C PHE A 274 -16.39 -7.98 8.59
N HIS A 275 -15.69 -9.08 8.45
CA HIS A 275 -15.26 -9.57 7.14
C HIS A 275 -16.42 -10.23 6.39
N ASP A 276 -17.11 -11.19 7.00
CA ASP A 276 -18.10 -12.05 6.34
C ASP A 276 -19.38 -11.30 5.93
N TYR A 277 -19.82 -10.32 6.73
CA TYR A 277 -21.00 -9.51 6.40
C TYR A 277 -20.66 -8.28 5.53
N GLY A 278 -19.52 -8.31 4.86
CA GLY A 278 -19.16 -7.35 3.82
C GLY A 278 -18.55 -6.04 4.32
N GLY A 279 -18.37 -5.83 5.63
CA GLY A 279 -17.74 -4.62 6.18
C GLY A 279 -16.33 -4.40 5.65
N TYR A 280 -15.54 -5.46 5.59
CA TYR A 280 -14.19 -5.42 5.02
C TYR A 280 -14.20 -5.08 3.52
N ALA A 281 -15.11 -5.67 2.74
CA ALA A 281 -15.23 -5.39 1.31
C ALA A 281 -15.68 -3.95 1.05
N LEU A 282 -16.66 -3.44 1.80
CA LEU A 282 -17.12 -2.06 1.73
C LEU A 282 -15.99 -1.08 2.06
N LEU A 283 -15.25 -1.33 3.14
CA LEU A 283 -14.10 -0.52 3.51
C LEU A 283 -13.02 -0.55 2.43
N SER A 284 -12.68 -1.72 1.91
CA SER A 284 -11.67 -1.88 0.86
C SER A 284 -12.04 -1.12 -0.41
N SER A 285 -13.29 -1.22 -0.85
CA SER A 285 -13.82 -0.47 -1.99
C SER A 285 -13.81 1.04 -1.74
N ALA A 286 -14.22 1.46 -0.54
CA ALA A 286 -14.22 2.87 -0.15
C ALA A 286 -12.81 3.49 -0.20
N LEU A 287 -11.83 2.81 0.37
CA LEU A 287 -10.44 3.28 0.40
C LEU A 287 -9.84 3.32 -1.01
N ALA A 288 -10.15 2.33 -1.87
CA ALA A 288 -9.74 2.33 -3.26
C ALA A 288 -10.35 3.52 -4.04
N THR A 289 -11.66 3.75 -3.89
CA THR A 289 -12.34 4.90 -4.50
C THR A 289 -11.75 6.22 -4.03
N GLY A 290 -11.52 6.37 -2.72
CA GLY A 290 -10.93 7.59 -2.17
C GLY A 290 -9.53 7.88 -2.69
N MET A 291 -8.71 6.85 -2.85
CA MET A 291 -7.36 6.99 -3.39
C MET A 291 -7.39 7.33 -4.89
N SER A 292 -8.21 6.63 -5.69
CA SER A 292 -8.38 6.93 -7.13
C SER A 292 -8.84 8.37 -7.34
N THR A 293 -9.90 8.80 -6.64
CA THR A 293 -10.39 10.18 -6.74
C THR A 293 -9.33 11.21 -6.33
N ALA A 294 -8.54 10.94 -5.29
CA ALA A 294 -7.47 11.84 -4.87
C ALA A 294 -6.35 11.95 -5.91
N THR A 295 -5.96 10.83 -6.52
CA THR A 295 -4.92 10.79 -7.57
C THR A 295 -5.37 11.50 -8.84
N GLU A 296 -6.64 11.33 -9.25
CA GLU A 296 -7.20 12.07 -10.39
C GLU A 296 -7.14 13.59 -10.19
N ILE A 297 -7.42 14.06 -8.98
CA ILE A 297 -7.35 15.49 -8.66
C ILE A 297 -5.90 16.01 -8.78
N GLU A 298 -4.93 15.27 -8.24
CA GLU A 298 -3.52 15.67 -8.32
C GLU A 298 -3.03 15.73 -9.78
N PHE A 299 -3.47 14.77 -10.60
CA PHE A 299 -3.16 14.76 -12.02
C PHE A 299 -3.76 15.98 -12.73
N ASP A 300 -5.04 16.28 -12.51
CA ASP A 300 -5.73 17.43 -13.09
C ASP A 300 -5.03 18.76 -12.71
N GLU A 301 -4.63 18.91 -11.44
CA GLU A 301 -3.92 20.10 -10.95
C GLU A 301 -2.53 20.24 -11.59
N THR A 302 -1.81 19.12 -11.76
CA THR A 302 -0.46 19.13 -12.36
C THR A 302 -0.51 19.42 -13.85
N VAL A 303 -1.48 18.88 -14.60
CA VAL A 303 -1.63 19.10 -16.03
C VAL A 303 -2.24 20.48 -16.31
N GLY A 304 -3.16 20.96 -15.46
CA GLY A 304 -3.76 22.29 -15.57
C GLY A 304 -2.74 23.43 -15.39
N ASP A 305 -1.77 23.25 -14.49
CA ASP A 305 -0.70 24.26 -14.26
C ASP A 305 0.35 24.31 -15.39
N THR A 306 0.50 23.22 -16.16
CA THR A 306 1.38 23.21 -17.36
C THR A 306 0.72 23.80 -18.60
N GLY A 307 -0.59 24.04 -18.61
CA GLY A 307 -1.35 24.62 -19.73
C GLY A 307 -1.15 26.14 -19.92
N ASP A 308 -0.61 26.84 -18.93
CA ASP A 308 -0.43 28.29 -18.97
C ASP A 308 0.96 28.74 -19.50
N ILE A 309 1.77 27.85 -20.05
CA ILE A 309 3.08 28.17 -20.70
C ILE A 309 2.93 28.43 -22.20
N GLY A 310 1.72 28.44 -22.76
CA GLY A 310 1.44 28.51 -24.20
C GLY A 310 1.15 29.89 -24.80
N ASP A 311 1.18 30.99 -24.00
CA ASP A 311 0.86 32.33 -24.54
C ASP A 311 2.05 33.32 -24.43
N ILE A 312 3.21 32.93 -24.98
CA ILE A 312 4.32 33.84 -25.25
C ILE A 312 4.59 33.84 -26.76
N GLY A 313 4.01 34.87 -27.48
CA GLY A 313 4.52 35.22 -28.77
C GLY A 313 3.54 35.35 -29.94
N GLY A 314 2.48 36.13 -29.79
CA GLY A 314 1.80 36.76 -30.92
C GLY A 314 2.33 38.21 -31.08
N GLY A 315 3.52 38.35 -31.64
CA GLY A 315 4.05 39.67 -31.99
C GLY A 315 3.21 40.30 -33.09
N ASP A 316 2.52 41.38 -32.73
CA ASP A 316 1.79 42.25 -33.63
C ASP A 316 2.81 42.95 -34.54
N MET A 317 2.88 42.56 -35.83
CA MET A 317 3.55 43.28 -36.91
C MET A 317 2.52 44.17 -37.60
N GLY A 318 2.22 45.29 -36.97
CA GLY A 318 1.52 46.40 -37.63
C GLY A 318 2.36 46.99 -38.73
N GLY A 319 2.07 46.63 -39.99
CA GLY A 319 2.54 47.28 -41.18
C GLY A 319 1.68 48.49 -41.48
N GLY A 320 2.17 49.70 -41.20
CA GLY A 320 1.61 50.93 -41.73
C GLY A 320 1.83 51.05 -43.23
N GLY A 321 0.81 51.45 -43.93
CA GLY A 321 0.84 51.82 -45.34
C GLY A 321 -0.05 53.03 -45.56
N ASP A 322 0.51 54.22 -45.47
CA ASP A 322 -0.07 55.45 -46.01
C ASP A 322 -0.09 55.38 -47.53
N ALA A 323 -1.17 55.80 -48.14
CA ALA A 323 -1.18 56.50 -49.39
C ALA A 323 -2.58 57.03 -49.76
N PHE A 324 -2.72 58.33 -49.80
CA PHE A 324 -3.63 59.27 -50.59
C PHE A 324 -5.14 59.15 -50.36
#